data_7caf00744e068bab387c815aa86158dd
#
_entry.id   7caf00744e068bab387c815aa86158dd
#
_cell.length_a   1.000
_cell.length_b   1.000
_cell.length_c   1.000
_cell.angle_alpha   90.00
_cell.angle_beta   90.00
_cell.angle_gamma   90.00
#
_symmetry.space_group_name_H-M   'P 1'
#
loop_
_entity.id
_entity.type
_entity.pdbx_description
1 polymer ?
#
loop_
_entity_poly.entity_id
_entity_poly.type
_entity_poly.pdbx_seq_one_letter_code
_entity_poly.pdbx_strand_id
1 'polypeptide(L)'
;MSKYIGIFVFVFSLFSLGVHAGESFRFRVYLKDKGDSGYTLDNPEEYLSKESVERRNRQGISVSESDLPIAQAYLDTLSANGGKPVLESKWFSTVVVSSPDSLVAERLLRLPIVDSVKWVWKGDEEIDIPREENDTTRFMPIDKPEKSPYGYAEEQIKMLNGIKLHEAGFKGKGMRVAVVDAGFMNVDRISVFDSLRLLGTHNVVFPGRSVFIGDDHGTKVLSCLAADAPGLMVGTAPQAEYWLIKSEDSRSEFPIEEDYWTAAMEFADSVGVDVVSSSLGYFSFDVEALNYHQDQLDGRTSLISRAAKMASSKGILLFSSAGNEGGGSWGKITFPADAPDILTVGAITDRKKKSNFSSVGFTADYRVKPDVVALGTGCCVIDPTGNIRYANGTSFATPILAGLGVCLWQAFPSLTNKDIISLLQRFGSKFEQPDAELGYGIPDVYKAYK
;
A
#
# COMPACT_ATOMS: atom_id res chain seq x y z
N MET A 1 47.17 -40.87 -58.96
CA MET A 1 46.73 -39.45 -58.95
C MET A 1 45.28 -39.45 -58.50
N SER A 2 45.05 -39.19 -57.23
CA SER A 2 43.70 -39.12 -56.69
C SER A 2 43.54 -37.72 -56.02
N LYS A 3 42.57 -36.92 -56.53
CA LYS A 3 42.25 -35.59 -56.04
C LYS A 3 41.27 -35.69 -54.90
N TYR A 4 41.64 -35.32 -53.71
CA TYR A 4 40.75 -35.10 -52.59
C TYR A 4 40.13 -33.72 -52.69
N ILE A 5 38.82 -33.65 -52.82
CA ILE A 5 38.01 -32.41 -52.73
C ILE A 5 37.59 -32.30 -51.24
N GLY A 6 38.16 -31.33 -50.54
CA GLY A 6 37.72 -30.99 -49.21
C GLY A 6 36.47 -30.17 -49.24
N ILE A 7 35.40 -30.65 -48.60
CA ILE A 7 34.18 -29.91 -48.34
C ILE A 7 34.36 -29.12 -47.06
N PHE A 8 34.46 -27.80 -47.16
CA PHE A 8 34.37 -26.91 -46.00
C PHE A 8 32.89 -26.73 -45.63
N VAL A 9 32.52 -27.33 -44.48
CA VAL A 9 31.22 -27.05 -43.83
C VAL A 9 31.38 -25.78 -42.99
N PHE A 10 30.79 -24.67 -43.44
CA PHE A 10 30.61 -23.47 -42.64
C PHE A 10 29.51 -23.74 -41.60
N VAL A 11 29.88 -23.95 -40.37
CA VAL A 11 28.95 -23.91 -39.20
C VAL A 11 28.63 -22.46 -38.92
N PHE A 12 27.47 -21.99 -39.38
CA PHE A 12 26.88 -20.75 -38.87
C PHE A 12 26.44 -20.98 -37.43
N SER A 13 27.26 -20.55 -36.47
CA SER A 13 26.81 -20.35 -35.10
C SER A 13 25.87 -19.17 -35.08
N LEU A 14 24.56 -19.44 -34.96
CA LEU A 14 23.55 -18.48 -34.59
C LEU A 14 23.86 -18.01 -33.16
N PHE A 15 24.65 -16.94 -33.03
CA PHE A 15 24.61 -16.15 -31.81
C PHE A 15 23.23 -15.51 -31.77
N SER A 16 22.37 -16.03 -30.90
CA SER A 16 21.19 -15.30 -30.42
C SER A 16 21.72 -14.05 -29.71
N LEU A 17 21.72 -12.92 -30.39
CA LEU A 17 21.81 -11.62 -29.74
C LEU A 17 20.58 -11.52 -28.83
N GLY A 18 20.76 -11.90 -27.57
CA GLY A 18 19.87 -11.47 -26.53
C GLY A 18 19.88 -9.95 -26.55
N VAL A 19 18.76 -9.36 -26.86
CA VAL A 19 18.56 -7.93 -26.68
C VAL A 19 18.68 -7.73 -25.16
N HIS A 20 19.83 -7.28 -24.69
CA HIS A 20 19.95 -6.73 -23.36
C HIS A 20 19.10 -5.48 -23.39
N ALA A 21 18.03 -5.45 -22.61
CA ALA A 21 17.34 -4.22 -22.29
C ALA A 21 18.40 -3.28 -21.71
N GLY A 22 18.60 -2.12 -22.33
CA GLY A 22 19.58 -1.16 -21.87
C GLY A 22 19.13 -0.52 -20.56
N GLU A 23 20.07 -0.05 -19.75
CA GLU A 23 19.79 0.68 -18.51
C GLU A 23 18.81 1.84 -18.82
N SER A 24 17.73 1.93 -18.04
CA SER A 24 16.71 2.97 -18.13
C SER A 24 16.70 3.80 -16.86
N PHE A 25 16.37 5.07 -16.98
CA PHE A 25 16.28 6.01 -15.88
C PHE A 25 14.85 6.51 -15.75
N ARG A 26 14.39 6.75 -14.51
CA ARG A 26 13.11 7.39 -14.28
C ARG A 26 13.28 8.66 -13.48
N PHE A 27 12.55 9.69 -13.90
CA PHE A 27 12.60 11.03 -13.32
C PHE A 27 11.20 11.50 -12.96
N ARG A 28 11.01 11.96 -11.73
CA ARG A 28 9.81 12.67 -11.29
C ARG A 28 9.93 14.12 -11.78
N VAL A 29 9.05 14.50 -12.68
CA VAL A 29 8.92 15.85 -13.21
C VAL A 29 7.82 16.56 -12.43
N TYR A 30 8.14 17.65 -11.77
CA TYR A 30 7.17 18.52 -11.12
C TYR A 30 6.71 19.56 -12.14
N LEU A 31 5.40 19.64 -12.34
CA LEU A 31 4.79 20.61 -13.23
C LEU A 31 4.38 21.86 -12.42
N LYS A 32 4.42 23.03 -13.06
CA LYS A 32 4.00 24.30 -12.44
C LYS A 32 2.49 24.36 -12.17
N ASP A 33 1.72 23.70 -13.02
CA ASP A 33 0.28 23.54 -12.96
C ASP A 33 -0.11 22.23 -13.68
N LYS A 34 -1.40 22.01 -13.93
CA LYS A 34 -1.91 20.82 -14.63
C LYS A 34 -2.28 21.05 -16.10
N GLY A 35 -2.20 22.30 -16.57
CA GLY A 35 -2.73 22.69 -17.87
C GLY A 35 -4.27 22.60 -17.94
N ASP A 36 -4.80 22.71 -19.13
CA ASP A 36 -6.22 22.52 -19.39
C ASP A 36 -6.49 21.06 -19.76
N SER A 37 -7.02 20.32 -18.80
CA SER A 37 -7.35 18.89 -18.99
C SER A 37 -8.73 18.68 -19.60
N GLY A 38 -9.54 19.75 -19.77
CA GLY A 38 -10.93 19.68 -20.22
C GLY A 38 -11.92 19.25 -19.13
N TYR A 39 -11.47 18.83 -17.95
CA TYR A 39 -12.31 18.48 -16.80
C TYR A 39 -12.59 19.68 -15.91
N THR A 40 -13.75 19.71 -15.24
CA THR A 40 -14.15 20.78 -14.34
C THR A 40 -14.54 20.25 -12.97
N LEU A 41 -14.54 21.13 -11.97
CA LEU A 41 -14.97 20.77 -10.60
C LEU A 41 -16.49 20.54 -10.50
N ASP A 42 -17.26 21.04 -11.45
CA ASP A 42 -18.72 20.92 -11.45
C ASP A 42 -19.21 19.51 -11.85
N ASN A 43 -18.36 18.73 -12.56
CA ASN A 43 -18.68 17.39 -13.04
C ASN A 43 -17.67 16.33 -12.51
N PRO A 44 -17.55 16.12 -11.19
CA PRO A 44 -16.54 15.27 -10.62
C PRO A 44 -16.66 13.78 -11.02
N GLU A 45 -17.85 13.32 -11.39
CA GLU A 45 -18.06 11.91 -11.81
C GLU A 45 -17.42 11.58 -13.17
N GLU A 46 -16.88 12.57 -13.90
CA GLU A 46 -16.09 12.32 -15.10
C GLU A 46 -14.68 11.76 -14.80
N TYR A 47 -14.17 11.97 -13.56
CA TYR A 47 -12.82 11.54 -13.14
C TYR A 47 -12.77 10.90 -11.74
N LEU A 48 -13.87 10.86 -11.00
CA LEU A 48 -14.06 10.15 -9.73
C LEU A 48 -15.28 9.24 -9.85
N SER A 49 -15.24 8.09 -9.20
CA SER A 49 -16.42 7.23 -9.12
C SER A 49 -17.51 7.89 -8.27
N LYS A 50 -18.74 7.45 -8.49
CA LYS A 50 -19.89 7.87 -7.66
C LYS A 50 -19.61 7.64 -6.17
N GLU A 51 -18.99 6.53 -5.85
CA GLU A 51 -18.64 6.14 -4.47
C GLU A 51 -17.60 7.08 -3.85
N SER A 52 -16.64 7.57 -4.65
CA SER A 52 -15.68 8.58 -4.19
C SER A 52 -16.39 9.89 -3.85
N VAL A 53 -17.30 10.32 -4.71
CA VAL A 53 -18.12 11.53 -4.49
C VAL A 53 -19.02 11.35 -3.26
N GLU A 54 -19.69 10.22 -3.11
CA GLU A 54 -20.54 9.90 -1.96
C GLU A 54 -19.76 9.87 -0.64
N ARG A 55 -18.54 9.26 -0.61
CA ARG A 55 -17.67 9.26 0.57
C ARG A 55 -17.35 10.69 1.02
N ARG A 56 -16.98 11.56 0.07
CA ARG A 56 -16.65 12.95 0.35
C ARG A 56 -17.88 13.72 0.86
N ASN A 57 -19.02 13.57 0.20
CA ASN A 57 -20.25 14.23 0.58
C ASN A 57 -20.70 13.86 2.01
N ARG A 58 -20.58 12.58 2.39
CA ARG A 58 -20.87 12.13 3.77
C ARG A 58 -20.00 12.82 4.82
N GLN A 59 -18.80 13.24 4.46
CA GLN A 59 -17.83 13.87 5.35
C GLN A 59 -17.70 15.38 5.15
N GLY A 60 -18.54 16.00 4.29
CA GLY A 60 -18.50 17.42 4.01
C GLY A 60 -17.23 17.89 3.28
N ILE A 61 -16.62 17.00 2.47
CA ILE A 61 -15.38 17.28 1.74
C ILE A 61 -15.73 17.66 0.29
N SER A 62 -15.32 18.86 -0.12
CA SER A 62 -15.49 19.32 -1.50
C SER A 62 -14.41 18.76 -2.43
N VAL A 63 -14.75 18.58 -3.70
CA VAL A 63 -13.79 18.37 -4.77
C VAL A 63 -12.97 19.64 -4.97
N SER A 64 -11.71 19.51 -5.36
CA SER A 64 -10.76 20.60 -5.48
C SER A 64 -9.86 20.43 -6.71
N GLU A 65 -9.08 21.45 -7.07
CA GLU A 65 -8.16 21.40 -8.20
C GLU A 65 -7.15 20.24 -8.11
N SER A 66 -6.81 19.78 -6.88
CA SER A 66 -5.95 18.61 -6.72
C SER A 66 -6.57 17.32 -7.31
N ASP A 67 -7.88 17.28 -7.51
CA ASP A 67 -8.58 16.11 -8.05
C ASP A 67 -8.64 16.08 -9.58
N LEU A 68 -8.39 17.22 -10.25
CA LEU A 68 -8.40 17.31 -11.71
C LEU A 68 -7.19 16.55 -12.31
N PRO A 69 -7.36 15.83 -13.42
CA PRO A 69 -6.27 15.19 -14.15
C PRO A 69 -5.26 16.21 -14.72
N ILE A 70 -4.08 15.73 -15.05
CA ILE A 70 -3.08 16.51 -15.81
C ILE A 70 -3.49 16.55 -17.29
N ALA A 71 -3.29 17.68 -17.94
CA ALA A 71 -3.61 17.88 -19.36
C ALA A 71 -2.77 16.95 -20.25
N GLN A 72 -3.41 16.26 -21.21
CA GLN A 72 -2.74 15.38 -22.16
C GLN A 72 -1.64 16.12 -22.95
N ALA A 73 -1.85 17.39 -23.29
CA ALA A 73 -0.88 18.22 -23.97
C ALA A 73 0.47 18.35 -23.21
N TYR A 74 0.45 18.25 -21.86
CA TYR A 74 1.66 18.26 -21.05
C TYR A 74 2.39 16.93 -21.16
N LEU A 75 1.66 15.81 -21.12
CA LEU A 75 2.24 14.48 -21.31
C LEU A 75 2.87 14.32 -22.70
N ASP A 76 2.20 14.82 -23.73
CA ASP A 76 2.69 14.83 -25.11
C ASP A 76 3.96 15.70 -25.23
N THR A 77 3.99 16.84 -24.54
CA THR A 77 5.17 17.73 -24.51
C THR A 77 6.37 17.04 -23.85
N LEU A 78 6.18 16.34 -22.73
CA LEU A 78 7.26 15.56 -22.09
C LEU A 78 7.76 14.46 -23.01
N SER A 79 6.84 13.73 -23.68
CA SER A 79 7.16 12.65 -24.64
C SER A 79 7.97 13.17 -25.81
N ALA A 80 7.58 14.29 -26.41
CA ALA A 80 8.26 14.92 -27.55
C ALA A 80 9.69 15.39 -27.19
N ASN A 81 9.99 15.56 -25.89
CA ASN A 81 11.31 15.93 -25.38
C ASN A 81 12.11 14.75 -24.79
N GLY A 82 11.70 13.52 -25.08
CA GLY A 82 12.44 12.29 -24.76
C GLY A 82 12.12 11.67 -23.38
N GLY A 83 11.13 12.20 -22.66
CA GLY A 83 10.64 11.66 -21.41
C GLY A 83 9.32 10.93 -21.61
N LYS A 84 9.32 9.59 -21.73
CA LYS A 84 8.09 8.79 -21.86
C LYS A 84 7.34 8.76 -20.52
N PRO A 85 6.12 9.35 -20.41
CA PRO A 85 5.32 9.26 -19.20
C PRO A 85 5.00 7.81 -18.85
N VAL A 86 5.21 7.44 -17.59
CA VAL A 86 4.93 6.09 -17.06
C VAL A 86 4.02 6.10 -15.84
N LEU A 87 3.94 7.24 -15.13
CA LEU A 87 3.09 7.41 -13.98
C LEU A 87 2.76 8.89 -13.78
N GLU A 88 1.55 9.16 -13.31
CA GLU A 88 1.07 10.52 -13.05
C GLU A 88 0.55 10.65 -11.63
N SER A 89 0.73 11.82 -11.03
CA SER A 89 0.05 12.20 -9.80
C SER A 89 -0.73 13.50 -10.02
N LYS A 90 -2.05 13.37 -9.99
CA LYS A 90 -2.96 14.53 -10.03
C LYS A 90 -2.88 15.35 -8.73
N TRP A 91 -2.60 14.72 -7.59
CA TRP A 91 -2.53 15.43 -6.31
C TRP A 91 -1.33 16.37 -6.21
N PHE A 92 -0.22 16.02 -6.85
CA PHE A 92 1.04 16.76 -6.74
C PHE A 92 1.49 17.40 -8.04
N SER A 93 0.70 17.29 -9.12
CA SER A 93 1.07 17.77 -10.45
C SER A 93 2.45 17.24 -10.87
N THR A 94 2.67 15.92 -10.69
CA THR A 94 3.92 15.26 -11.07
C THR A 94 3.69 14.20 -12.13
N VAL A 95 4.70 14.04 -13.00
CA VAL A 95 4.74 12.96 -13.99
C VAL A 95 6.08 12.24 -13.84
N VAL A 96 6.05 10.94 -13.60
CA VAL A 96 7.26 10.12 -13.72
C VAL A 96 7.45 9.78 -15.19
N VAL A 97 8.62 10.11 -15.72
CA VAL A 97 9.01 9.78 -17.09
C VAL A 97 10.13 8.75 -17.10
N SER A 98 10.10 7.83 -18.07
CA SER A 98 11.19 6.90 -18.36
C SER A 98 12.01 7.38 -19.56
N SER A 99 13.33 7.19 -19.53
CA SER A 99 14.23 7.49 -20.65
C SER A 99 15.49 6.62 -20.57
N PRO A 100 16.01 6.13 -21.70
CA PRO A 100 17.32 5.50 -21.75
C PRO A 100 18.48 6.53 -21.64
N ASP A 101 18.17 7.83 -21.75
CA ASP A 101 19.14 8.91 -21.69
C ASP A 101 19.05 9.65 -20.35
N SER A 102 20.10 9.54 -19.53
CA SER A 102 20.16 10.21 -18.22
C SER A 102 20.16 11.74 -18.32
N LEU A 103 20.53 12.33 -19.47
CA LEU A 103 20.51 13.77 -19.72
C LEU A 103 19.14 14.33 -20.06
N VAL A 104 18.11 13.49 -20.17
CA VAL A 104 16.72 13.92 -20.43
C VAL A 104 16.26 14.95 -19.40
N ALA A 105 16.68 14.82 -18.15
CA ALA A 105 16.32 15.74 -17.07
C ALA A 105 16.66 17.20 -17.39
N GLU A 106 17.82 17.46 -18.00
CA GLU A 106 18.24 18.81 -18.38
C GLU A 106 17.38 19.40 -19.50
N ARG A 107 16.90 18.55 -20.43
CA ARG A 107 15.99 18.99 -21.50
C ARG A 107 14.62 19.32 -20.96
N LEU A 108 14.08 18.44 -20.11
CA LEU A 108 12.77 18.63 -19.50
C LEU A 108 12.71 19.85 -18.60
N LEU A 109 13.80 20.14 -17.85
CA LEU A 109 13.89 21.32 -16.99
C LEU A 109 13.78 22.66 -17.74
N ARG A 110 14.09 22.69 -19.05
CA ARG A 110 13.97 23.88 -19.89
C ARG A 110 12.55 24.15 -20.40
N LEU A 111 11.65 23.21 -20.21
CA LEU A 111 10.26 23.35 -20.66
C LEU A 111 9.50 24.37 -19.79
N PRO A 112 8.72 25.28 -20.40
CA PRO A 112 7.97 26.29 -19.64
C PRO A 112 7.03 25.74 -18.58
N ILE A 113 6.50 24.52 -18.80
CA ILE A 113 5.55 23.84 -17.92
C ILE A 113 6.21 23.13 -16.74
N VAL A 114 7.53 22.95 -16.74
CA VAL A 114 8.28 22.21 -15.73
C VAL A 114 8.81 23.18 -14.67
N ASP A 115 8.63 22.82 -13.41
CA ASP A 115 9.19 23.49 -12.24
C ASP A 115 10.54 22.88 -11.86
N SER A 116 10.57 21.55 -11.65
CA SER A 116 11.77 20.83 -11.25
C SER A 116 11.73 19.37 -11.73
N VAL A 117 12.90 18.72 -11.73
CA VAL A 117 13.06 17.32 -12.12
C VAL A 117 13.93 16.63 -11.08
N LYS A 118 13.46 15.48 -10.55
CA LYS A 118 14.20 14.65 -9.59
C LYS A 118 14.41 13.26 -10.17
N TRP A 119 15.65 12.76 -10.16
CA TRP A 119 15.93 11.36 -10.44
C TRP A 119 15.34 10.47 -9.32
N VAL A 120 14.61 9.40 -9.69
CA VAL A 120 13.91 8.54 -8.73
C VAL A 120 14.18 7.07 -8.93
N TRP A 121 14.76 6.62 -10.06
CA TRP A 121 15.04 5.21 -10.30
C TRP A 121 15.99 5.01 -11.47
N LYS A 122 16.75 3.92 -11.44
CA LYS A 122 17.49 3.36 -12.58
C LYS A 122 17.48 1.83 -12.52
N GLY A 123 17.50 1.20 -13.65
CA GLY A 123 17.56 -0.26 -13.76
C GLY A 123 17.28 -0.73 -15.16
N ASP A 124 17.17 -2.05 -15.30
CA ASP A 124 16.75 -2.67 -16.54
C ASP A 124 15.22 -2.69 -16.65
N GLU A 125 14.70 -2.54 -17.86
CA GLU A 125 13.27 -2.76 -18.10
C GLU A 125 12.91 -4.20 -17.76
N GLU A 126 11.71 -4.39 -17.22
CA GLU A 126 11.26 -5.68 -16.76
C GLU A 126 11.19 -6.71 -17.88
N ILE A 127 11.77 -7.88 -17.63
CA ILE A 127 11.56 -9.07 -18.45
C ILE A 127 10.19 -9.65 -18.08
N ASP A 128 9.34 -9.87 -19.08
CA ASP A 128 8.04 -10.49 -18.87
C ASP A 128 8.23 -11.96 -18.45
N ILE A 129 7.80 -12.28 -17.23
CA ILE A 129 7.67 -13.68 -16.79
C ILE A 129 6.17 -14.00 -16.83
N PRO A 130 5.68 -14.64 -17.90
CA PRO A 130 4.27 -14.99 -17.96
C PRO A 130 3.95 -16.02 -16.89
N ARG A 131 2.83 -15.82 -16.19
CA ARG A 131 2.19 -16.90 -15.42
C ARG A 131 1.78 -18.00 -16.41
N GLU A 132 1.95 -19.27 -16.04
CA GLU A 132 1.37 -20.35 -16.84
C GLU A 132 -0.15 -20.15 -16.92
N GLU A 133 -0.67 -19.85 -18.10
CA GLU A 133 -2.07 -19.49 -18.33
C GLU A 133 -3.07 -20.58 -17.93
N ASN A 134 -2.61 -21.82 -17.77
CA ASN A 134 -3.43 -22.99 -17.46
C ASN A 134 -3.22 -23.56 -16.05
N ASP A 135 -2.53 -22.84 -15.14
CA ASP A 135 -2.36 -23.32 -13.77
C ASP A 135 -3.67 -23.15 -12.97
N THR A 136 -4.45 -24.23 -12.87
CA THR A 136 -5.71 -24.31 -12.14
C THR A 136 -5.54 -24.87 -10.72
N THR A 137 -4.31 -24.98 -10.22
CA THR A 137 -4.02 -25.49 -8.87
C THR A 137 -4.80 -24.69 -7.83
N ARG A 138 -5.58 -25.42 -7.01
CA ARG A 138 -6.27 -24.86 -5.84
C ARG A 138 -5.49 -25.23 -4.59
N PHE A 139 -5.36 -24.27 -3.68
CA PHE A 139 -4.67 -24.45 -2.40
C PHE A 139 -5.71 -24.58 -1.28
N MET A 140 -5.70 -25.76 -0.62
CA MET A 140 -6.57 -26.06 0.49
C MET A 140 -5.73 -26.15 1.77
N PRO A 141 -6.16 -25.56 2.89
CA PRO A 141 -5.45 -25.71 4.16
C PRO A 141 -5.35 -27.19 4.57
N ILE A 142 -4.18 -27.58 5.05
CA ILE A 142 -3.96 -28.91 5.64
C ILE A 142 -4.10 -28.90 7.16
N ASP A 143 -4.23 -27.71 7.76
CA ASP A 143 -4.35 -27.53 9.19
C ASP A 143 -5.73 -28.02 9.69
N LYS A 144 -5.76 -28.52 10.92
CA LYS A 144 -7.00 -29.00 11.54
C LYS A 144 -7.79 -27.82 12.12
N PRO A 145 -9.11 -27.79 11.94
CA PRO A 145 -9.93 -26.75 12.54
C PRO A 145 -9.87 -26.77 14.07
N GLU A 146 -9.80 -25.57 14.66
CA GLU A 146 -9.95 -25.32 16.08
C GLU A 146 -11.43 -25.24 16.48
N LYS A 147 -11.72 -25.29 17.80
CA LYS A 147 -13.11 -25.20 18.32
C LYS A 147 -13.68 -23.79 18.15
N SER A 148 -12.84 -22.75 18.25
CA SER A 148 -13.25 -21.38 18.06
C SER A 148 -13.60 -21.13 16.58
N PRO A 149 -14.69 -20.40 16.29
CA PRO A 149 -14.95 -19.94 14.92
C PRO A 149 -13.81 -19.13 14.31
N TYR A 150 -13.03 -18.41 15.13
CA TYR A 150 -11.88 -17.60 14.68
C TYR A 150 -10.61 -18.44 14.48
N GLY A 151 -10.63 -19.72 14.89
CA GLY A 151 -9.52 -20.64 14.72
C GLY A 151 -8.22 -20.12 15.35
N TYR A 152 -7.14 -20.24 14.62
CA TYR A 152 -5.80 -19.81 15.05
C TYR A 152 -5.65 -18.28 15.18
N ALA A 153 -6.58 -17.49 14.64
CA ALA A 153 -6.56 -16.02 14.72
C ALA A 153 -7.30 -15.45 15.95
N GLU A 154 -7.86 -16.28 16.83
CA GLU A 154 -8.72 -15.81 17.93
C GLU A 154 -8.05 -14.75 18.80
N GLU A 155 -6.83 -14.97 19.26
CA GLU A 155 -6.15 -14.06 20.20
C GLU A 155 -5.87 -12.68 19.59
N GLN A 156 -5.54 -12.61 18.29
CA GLN A 156 -5.26 -11.31 17.66
C GLN A 156 -6.51 -10.42 17.52
N ILE A 157 -7.69 -11.02 17.40
CA ILE A 157 -8.97 -10.30 17.35
C ILE A 157 -9.48 -10.01 18.76
N LYS A 158 -9.39 -10.98 19.66
CA LYS A 158 -9.84 -10.89 21.04
C LYS A 158 -9.10 -9.82 21.85
N MET A 159 -7.80 -9.65 21.61
CA MET A 159 -6.95 -8.65 22.27
C MET A 159 -7.53 -7.23 22.17
N LEU A 160 -8.19 -6.92 21.04
CA LEU A 160 -8.81 -5.62 20.73
C LEU A 160 -10.33 -5.60 21.08
N ASN A 161 -10.87 -6.65 21.71
CA ASN A 161 -12.30 -6.89 21.91
C ASN A 161 -13.12 -6.95 20.58
N GLY A 162 -12.47 -7.32 19.46
CA GLY A 162 -13.08 -7.38 18.13
C GLY A 162 -14.14 -8.44 18.00
N ILE A 163 -14.02 -9.59 18.71
CA ILE A 163 -15.04 -10.65 18.72
C ILE A 163 -16.38 -10.09 19.16
N LYS A 164 -16.42 -9.26 20.21
CA LYS A 164 -17.66 -8.65 20.71
C LYS A 164 -18.29 -7.67 19.70
N LEU A 165 -17.46 -6.99 18.89
CA LEU A 165 -17.93 -6.11 17.83
C LEU A 165 -18.56 -6.94 16.69
N HIS A 166 -17.95 -8.08 16.33
CA HIS A 166 -18.53 -9.03 15.39
C HIS A 166 -19.84 -9.65 15.88
N GLU A 167 -19.93 -10.00 17.16
CA GLU A 167 -21.16 -10.50 17.81
C GLU A 167 -22.26 -9.43 17.80
N ALA A 168 -21.91 -8.14 17.86
CA ALA A 168 -22.84 -7.03 17.69
C ALA A 168 -23.32 -6.84 16.23
N GLY A 169 -22.79 -7.64 15.27
CA GLY A 169 -23.22 -7.65 13.88
C GLY A 169 -22.32 -6.87 12.90
N PHE A 170 -21.22 -6.30 13.37
CA PHE A 170 -20.33 -5.48 12.55
C PHE A 170 -19.10 -6.28 12.11
N LYS A 171 -19.06 -6.65 10.82
CA LYS A 171 -18.02 -7.45 10.17
C LYS A 171 -17.50 -6.82 8.87
N GLY A 172 -17.75 -5.52 8.68
CA GLY A 172 -17.30 -4.74 7.54
C GLY A 172 -18.27 -4.70 6.34
N LYS A 173 -19.49 -5.25 6.44
CA LYS A 173 -20.43 -5.30 5.31
C LYS A 173 -20.75 -3.90 4.77
N GLY A 174 -20.58 -3.72 3.44
CA GLY A 174 -20.84 -2.47 2.74
C GLY A 174 -19.73 -1.43 2.85
N MET A 175 -18.61 -1.78 3.48
CA MET A 175 -17.40 -0.94 3.55
C MET A 175 -16.41 -1.37 2.48
N ARG A 176 -15.78 -0.41 1.80
CA ARG A 176 -14.78 -0.64 0.75
C ARG A 176 -13.38 -0.43 1.30
N VAL A 177 -12.56 -1.47 1.17
CA VAL A 177 -11.20 -1.49 1.72
C VAL A 177 -10.20 -1.69 0.60
N ALA A 178 -9.14 -0.89 0.54
CA ALA A 178 -7.97 -1.21 -0.25
C ALA A 178 -6.85 -1.78 0.64
N VAL A 179 -6.26 -2.87 0.19
CA VAL A 179 -4.99 -3.37 0.72
C VAL A 179 -3.91 -2.97 -0.28
N VAL A 180 -2.95 -2.17 0.16
CA VAL A 180 -1.83 -1.66 -0.66
C VAL A 180 -0.55 -2.32 -0.19
N ASP A 181 0.06 -3.13 -1.08
CA ASP A 181 1.13 -4.05 -0.71
C ASP A 181 2.02 -4.44 -1.90
N ALA A 182 3.05 -5.26 -1.66
CA ALA A 182 4.01 -5.72 -2.66
C ALA A 182 3.47 -6.75 -3.66
N GLY A 183 2.37 -7.44 -3.34
CA GLY A 183 1.75 -8.47 -4.17
C GLY A 183 0.86 -9.40 -3.38
N PHE A 184 0.02 -10.17 -4.07
CA PHE A 184 -1.04 -10.99 -3.48
C PHE A 184 -1.00 -12.42 -4.04
N MET A 185 0.20 -13.03 -4.01
CA MET A 185 0.45 -14.34 -4.62
C MET A 185 -0.62 -15.37 -4.24
N ASN A 186 -1.24 -15.96 -5.26
CA ASN A 186 -2.22 -17.06 -5.16
C ASN A 186 -3.54 -16.74 -4.42
N VAL A 187 -3.84 -15.50 -4.04
CA VAL A 187 -5.13 -15.16 -3.38
C VAL A 187 -6.32 -15.67 -4.18
N ASP A 188 -6.25 -15.60 -5.50
CA ASP A 188 -7.27 -16.09 -6.44
C ASP A 188 -7.42 -17.62 -6.47
N ARG A 189 -6.55 -18.36 -5.77
CA ARG A 189 -6.49 -19.83 -5.76
C ARG A 189 -6.56 -20.46 -4.38
N ILE A 190 -6.44 -19.66 -3.32
CA ILE A 190 -6.49 -20.15 -1.93
C ILE A 190 -7.94 -20.19 -1.46
N SER A 191 -8.41 -21.37 -1.03
CA SER A 191 -9.81 -21.58 -0.66
C SER A 191 -10.29 -20.75 0.53
N VAL A 192 -9.37 -20.30 1.40
CA VAL A 192 -9.69 -19.40 2.54
C VAL A 192 -10.26 -18.06 2.06
N PHE A 193 -10.01 -17.68 0.81
CA PHE A 193 -10.50 -16.46 0.17
C PHE A 193 -11.69 -16.69 -0.79
N ASP A 194 -12.31 -17.88 -0.79
CA ASP A 194 -13.43 -18.15 -1.72
C ASP A 194 -14.65 -17.24 -1.49
N SER A 195 -14.82 -16.73 -0.26
CA SER A 195 -15.88 -15.77 0.10
C SER A 195 -15.45 -14.30 -0.06
N LEU A 196 -14.21 -14.03 -0.48
CA LEU A 196 -13.67 -12.68 -0.65
C LEU A 196 -14.53 -11.87 -1.64
N ARG A 197 -15.03 -10.73 -1.19
CA ARG A 197 -15.74 -9.78 -2.05
C ARG A 197 -14.74 -8.87 -2.73
N LEU A 198 -14.12 -9.39 -3.78
CA LEU A 198 -13.11 -8.67 -4.55
C LEU A 198 -13.79 -7.72 -5.55
N LEU A 199 -13.60 -6.41 -5.38
CA LEU A 199 -14.06 -5.37 -6.30
C LEU A 199 -13.16 -5.27 -7.54
N GLY A 200 -11.87 -5.52 -7.36
CA GLY A 200 -10.90 -5.52 -8.44
C GLY A 200 -9.46 -5.50 -7.93
N THR A 201 -8.55 -5.49 -8.88
CA THR A 201 -7.11 -5.41 -8.62
C THR A 201 -6.49 -4.27 -9.43
N HIS A 202 -5.42 -3.69 -8.91
CA HIS A 202 -4.65 -2.68 -9.63
C HIS A 202 -3.16 -2.87 -9.39
N ASN A 203 -2.38 -2.95 -10.48
CA ASN A 203 -0.94 -3.04 -10.43
C ASN A 203 -0.34 -1.73 -10.91
N VAL A 204 0.11 -0.90 -9.97
CA VAL A 204 0.68 0.42 -10.28
C VAL A 204 2.09 0.28 -10.86
N VAL A 205 2.84 -0.71 -10.39
CA VAL A 205 4.24 -0.93 -10.77
C VAL A 205 4.34 -1.45 -12.20
N PHE A 206 3.48 -2.42 -12.53
CA PHE A 206 3.43 -3.12 -13.82
C PHE A 206 2.01 -3.12 -14.37
N PRO A 207 1.57 -2.02 -14.99
CA PRO A 207 0.20 -1.90 -15.49
C PRO A 207 -0.19 -3.05 -16.42
N GLY A 208 -1.38 -3.61 -16.18
CA GLY A 208 -1.90 -4.74 -16.96
C GLY A 208 -1.44 -6.12 -16.51
N ARG A 209 -0.52 -6.23 -15.53
CA ARG A 209 -0.08 -7.52 -14.98
C ARG A 209 -0.90 -7.91 -13.76
N SER A 210 -1.02 -9.23 -13.56
CA SER A 210 -1.69 -9.79 -12.39
C SER A 210 -0.97 -9.40 -11.09
N VAL A 211 -1.74 -9.06 -10.06
CA VAL A 211 -1.25 -8.86 -8.69
C VAL A 211 -1.07 -10.18 -7.94
N PHE A 212 -1.57 -11.30 -8.49
CA PHE A 212 -1.56 -12.63 -7.88
C PHE A 212 -0.29 -13.43 -8.15
N ILE A 213 0.75 -12.79 -8.66
CA ILE A 213 2.07 -13.37 -8.92
C ILE A 213 3.16 -12.54 -8.26
N GLY A 214 4.32 -13.16 -8.01
CA GLY A 214 5.51 -12.50 -7.47
C GLY A 214 5.55 -12.54 -5.95
N ASP A 215 5.17 -11.48 -5.28
CA ASP A 215 5.29 -11.34 -3.83
C ASP A 215 4.08 -11.89 -3.07
N ASP A 216 4.31 -12.48 -1.89
CA ASP A 216 3.28 -13.09 -1.04
C ASP A 216 2.95 -12.28 0.23
N HIS A 217 3.63 -11.15 0.45
CA HIS A 217 3.45 -10.36 1.66
C HIS A 217 2.01 -9.86 1.80
N GLY A 218 1.44 -9.31 0.73
CA GLY A 218 0.04 -8.87 0.73
C GLY A 218 -0.98 -10.01 0.89
N THR A 219 -0.65 -11.25 0.50
CA THR A 219 -1.49 -12.42 0.78
C THR A 219 -1.63 -12.65 2.28
N LYS A 220 -0.51 -12.60 3.01
CA LYS A 220 -0.47 -12.72 4.48
C LYS A 220 -1.19 -11.56 5.15
N VAL A 221 -0.96 -10.32 4.69
CA VAL A 221 -1.63 -9.10 5.16
C VAL A 221 -3.14 -9.19 4.96
N LEU A 222 -3.59 -9.56 3.74
CA LEU A 222 -5.00 -9.70 3.41
C LEU A 222 -5.69 -10.76 4.29
N SER A 223 -4.99 -11.84 4.66
CA SER A 223 -5.57 -12.89 5.50
C SER A 223 -6.00 -12.36 6.88
N CYS A 224 -5.27 -11.40 7.45
CA CYS A 224 -5.63 -10.77 8.71
C CYS A 224 -6.95 -9.98 8.64
N LEU A 225 -7.31 -9.48 7.45
CA LEU A 225 -8.53 -8.70 7.19
C LEU A 225 -9.69 -9.59 6.73
N ALA A 226 -9.46 -10.39 5.70
CA ALA A 226 -10.49 -10.93 4.81
C ALA A 226 -10.64 -12.46 4.83
N ALA A 227 -9.76 -13.21 5.50
CA ALA A 227 -9.94 -14.66 5.63
C ALA A 227 -11.32 -14.97 6.22
N ASP A 228 -12.01 -15.96 5.65
CA ASP A 228 -13.32 -16.41 6.15
C ASP A 228 -13.42 -17.94 6.08
N ALA A 229 -12.63 -18.62 6.89
CA ALA A 229 -12.60 -20.07 7.05
C ALA A 229 -12.80 -20.42 8.54
N PRO A 230 -14.07 -20.51 9.01
CA PRO A 230 -14.38 -20.79 10.41
C PRO A 230 -13.70 -22.05 10.94
N GLY A 231 -13.10 -21.93 12.13
CA GLY A 231 -12.27 -22.96 12.75
C GLY A 231 -10.80 -22.93 12.32
N LEU A 232 -10.46 -22.30 11.18
CA LEU A 232 -9.07 -22.12 10.75
C LEU A 232 -8.62 -20.67 10.97
N MET A 233 -9.20 -19.74 10.24
CA MET A 233 -8.93 -18.31 10.38
C MET A 233 -10.12 -17.50 9.90
N VAL A 234 -10.59 -16.56 10.74
CA VAL A 234 -11.51 -15.50 10.35
C VAL A 234 -10.82 -14.18 10.59
N GLY A 235 -10.72 -13.37 9.56
CA GLY A 235 -10.12 -12.04 9.60
C GLY A 235 -10.99 -11.02 10.33
N THR A 236 -10.49 -9.81 10.43
CA THR A 236 -11.11 -8.75 11.23
C THR A 236 -12.23 -8.00 10.51
N ALA A 237 -12.32 -8.10 9.15
CA ALA A 237 -13.41 -7.54 8.36
C ALA A 237 -13.85 -8.51 7.22
N PRO A 238 -14.27 -9.74 7.52
CA PRO A 238 -14.49 -10.78 6.51
C PRO A 238 -15.65 -10.49 5.56
N GLN A 239 -16.49 -9.49 5.84
CA GLN A 239 -17.64 -9.10 5.01
C GLN A 239 -17.43 -7.77 4.27
N ALA A 240 -16.27 -7.15 4.37
CA ALA A 240 -15.94 -5.96 3.60
C ALA A 240 -15.72 -6.29 2.12
N GLU A 241 -15.70 -5.25 1.29
CA GLU A 241 -15.41 -5.32 -0.15
C GLU A 241 -13.99 -4.83 -0.39
N TYR A 242 -13.20 -5.55 -1.22
CA TYR A 242 -11.76 -5.34 -1.29
C TYR A 242 -11.25 -4.93 -2.66
N TRP A 243 -10.38 -3.94 -2.70
CA TRP A 243 -9.43 -3.67 -3.77
C TRP A 243 -8.04 -4.16 -3.35
N LEU A 244 -7.34 -4.89 -4.23
CA LEU A 244 -5.97 -5.32 -4.01
C LEU A 244 -5.05 -4.52 -4.93
N ILE A 245 -4.18 -3.71 -4.35
CA ILE A 245 -3.36 -2.75 -5.09
C ILE A 245 -1.88 -3.06 -4.84
N LYS A 246 -1.17 -3.44 -5.92
CA LYS A 246 0.28 -3.59 -5.87
C LYS A 246 0.96 -2.26 -6.15
N SER A 247 1.77 -1.79 -5.20
CA SER A 247 2.49 -0.51 -5.28
C SER A 247 3.99 -0.62 -4.98
N GLU A 248 4.55 -1.83 -4.89
CA GLU A 248 5.96 -2.04 -4.57
C GLU A 248 6.64 -2.94 -5.57
N ASP A 249 7.86 -2.56 -5.95
CA ASP A 249 8.79 -3.36 -6.75
C ASP A 249 9.89 -3.95 -5.87
N SER A 250 9.65 -5.12 -5.31
CA SER A 250 10.57 -5.80 -4.39
C SER A 250 11.95 -6.16 -4.97
N ARG A 251 12.25 -5.77 -6.23
CA ARG A 251 13.56 -6.00 -6.87
C ARG A 251 14.59 -4.92 -6.55
N SER A 252 14.14 -3.74 -6.13
CA SER A 252 15.00 -2.58 -5.82
C SER A 252 14.30 -1.61 -4.90
N GLU A 253 15.07 -0.81 -4.17
CA GLU A 253 14.57 0.19 -3.25
C GLU A 253 15.00 1.58 -3.72
N PHE A 254 14.10 2.30 -4.39
CA PHE A 254 14.32 3.64 -4.94
C PHE A 254 13.18 4.59 -4.60
N PRO A 255 13.39 5.93 -4.63
CA PRO A 255 12.34 6.90 -4.35
C PRO A 255 11.10 6.84 -5.26
N ILE A 256 11.15 6.09 -6.36
CA ILE A 256 9.97 5.83 -7.22
C ILE A 256 8.87 5.06 -6.47
N GLU A 257 9.22 4.31 -5.41
CA GLU A 257 8.24 3.62 -4.57
C GLU A 257 7.24 4.60 -3.93
N GLU A 258 7.70 5.82 -3.63
CA GLU A 258 6.80 6.88 -3.15
C GLU A 258 5.79 7.32 -4.22
N ASP A 259 6.20 7.33 -5.50
CA ASP A 259 5.32 7.66 -6.64
C ASP A 259 4.30 6.55 -6.86
N TYR A 260 4.73 5.28 -6.82
CA TYR A 260 3.84 4.13 -6.94
C TYR A 260 2.80 4.11 -5.82
N TRP A 261 3.23 4.33 -4.58
CA TRP A 261 2.33 4.38 -3.44
C TRP A 261 1.36 5.57 -3.55
N THR A 262 1.84 6.74 -3.98
CA THR A 262 0.99 7.92 -4.21
C THR A 262 -0.09 7.63 -5.25
N ALA A 263 0.27 7.02 -6.37
CA ALA A 263 -0.68 6.64 -7.41
C ALA A 263 -1.67 5.57 -6.93
N ALA A 264 -1.23 4.63 -6.07
CA ALA A 264 -2.11 3.66 -5.42
C ALA A 264 -3.17 4.37 -4.54
N MET A 265 -2.78 5.42 -3.78
CA MET A 265 -3.72 6.21 -2.99
C MET A 265 -4.70 7.00 -3.87
N GLU A 266 -4.21 7.59 -4.96
CA GLU A 266 -5.06 8.31 -5.92
C GLU A 266 -6.05 7.39 -6.62
N PHE A 267 -5.64 6.17 -6.94
CA PHE A 267 -6.52 5.14 -7.47
C PHE A 267 -7.59 4.75 -6.43
N ALA A 268 -7.16 4.43 -5.18
CA ALA A 268 -8.08 4.08 -4.09
C ALA A 268 -9.10 5.20 -3.82
N ASP A 269 -8.67 6.46 -3.86
CA ASP A 269 -9.55 7.61 -3.78
C ASP A 269 -10.56 7.64 -4.93
N SER A 270 -10.09 7.48 -6.16
CA SER A 270 -10.89 7.58 -7.38
C SER A 270 -11.98 6.49 -7.48
N VAL A 271 -11.70 5.27 -7.00
CA VAL A 271 -12.66 4.15 -7.00
C VAL A 271 -13.55 4.10 -5.75
N GLY A 272 -13.42 5.08 -4.85
CA GLY A 272 -14.32 5.24 -3.71
C GLY A 272 -14.06 4.32 -2.53
N VAL A 273 -12.79 4.00 -2.26
CA VAL A 273 -12.38 3.25 -1.07
C VAL A 273 -12.63 4.08 0.20
N ASP A 274 -13.20 3.47 1.24
CA ASP A 274 -13.40 4.09 2.54
C ASP A 274 -12.14 3.97 3.41
N VAL A 275 -11.52 2.79 3.43
CA VAL A 275 -10.40 2.44 4.31
C VAL A 275 -9.24 1.90 3.52
N VAL A 276 -8.03 2.34 3.83
CA VAL A 276 -6.78 1.78 3.28
C VAL A 276 -5.98 1.13 4.40
N SER A 277 -5.51 -0.10 4.18
CA SER A 277 -4.48 -0.76 4.97
C SER A 277 -3.20 -0.83 4.16
N SER A 278 -2.14 -0.15 4.61
CA SER A 278 -0.82 -0.15 3.98
C SER A 278 0.23 -0.68 4.94
N SER A 279 0.87 -1.78 4.56
CA SER A 279 1.91 -2.44 5.36
C SER A 279 3.30 -2.20 4.78
N LEU A 280 3.52 -1.05 4.18
CA LEU A 280 4.74 -0.60 3.54
C LEU A 280 5.37 0.57 4.28
N GLY A 281 6.69 0.76 4.09
CA GLY A 281 7.36 1.91 4.71
C GLY A 281 8.81 2.04 4.28
N TYR A 282 9.24 3.27 4.04
CA TYR A 282 10.52 3.61 3.43
C TYR A 282 11.34 4.53 4.33
N PHE A 283 12.65 4.43 4.30
CA PHE A 283 13.61 5.37 4.92
C PHE A 283 15.00 5.28 4.30
N SER A 284 15.36 4.13 3.72
CA SER A 284 16.65 3.90 3.07
C SER A 284 16.44 3.36 1.66
N PHE A 285 17.34 3.70 0.77
CA PHE A 285 17.30 3.35 -0.64
C PHE A 285 18.63 2.72 -1.06
N ASP A 286 18.65 2.03 -2.21
CA ASP A 286 19.84 1.41 -2.80
C ASP A 286 20.98 2.42 -3.06
N VAL A 287 20.64 3.70 -3.10
CA VAL A 287 21.61 4.79 -3.19
C VAL A 287 21.56 5.63 -1.91
N GLU A 288 22.59 5.50 -1.09
CA GLU A 288 22.69 6.11 0.23
C GLU A 288 22.41 7.63 0.24
N ALA A 289 22.82 8.35 -0.78
CA ALA A 289 22.58 9.80 -0.92
C ALA A 289 21.08 10.16 -1.04
N LEU A 290 20.21 9.19 -1.28
CA LEU A 290 18.76 9.36 -1.36
C LEU A 290 18.04 9.02 -0.05
N ASN A 291 18.76 8.45 0.93
CA ASN A 291 18.20 8.05 2.22
C ASN A 291 17.61 9.25 2.98
N TYR A 292 16.54 8.97 3.71
CA TYR A 292 15.98 9.93 4.64
C TYR A 292 16.76 10.01 5.95
N HIS A 293 16.61 11.14 6.62
CA HIS A 293 17.12 11.38 7.97
C HIS A 293 15.96 11.51 8.96
N GLN A 294 16.21 11.25 10.24
CA GLN A 294 15.17 11.24 11.27
C GLN A 294 14.51 12.61 11.52
N ASP A 295 15.23 13.70 11.25
CA ASP A 295 14.69 15.07 11.33
C ASP A 295 13.67 15.40 10.22
N GLN A 296 13.59 14.55 9.20
CA GLN A 296 12.60 14.64 8.12
C GLN A 296 11.27 13.91 8.42
N LEU A 297 11.18 13.22 9.58
CA LEU A 297 9.94 12.59 10.04
C LEU A 297 8.93 13.63 10.53
N ASP A 298 8.53 14.55 9.68
CA ASP A 298 7.71 15.73 9.98
C ASP A 298 6.31 15.72 9.31
N GLY A 299 6.00 14.66 8.55
CA GLY A 299 4.77 14.52 7.79
C GLY A 299 4.66 15.44 6.57
N ARG A 300 5.75 16.07 6.13
CA ARG A 300 5.78 17.08 5.06
C ARG A 300 6.90 16.88 4.06
N THR A 301 8.05 16.41 4.52
CA THR A 301 9.28 16.34 3.70
C THR A 301 9.16 15.25 2.65
N SER A 302 8.77 14.03 2.99
CA SER A 302 8.64 12.96 2.01
C SER A 302 7.38 13.12 1.14
N LEU A 303 7.46 12.66 -0.11
CA LEU A 303 6.29 12.66 -0.99
C LEU A 303 5.19 11.75 -0.41
N ILE A 304 5.58 10.57 0.05
CA ILE A 304 4.63 9.57 0.54
C ILE A 304 3.88 10.05 1.80
N SER A 305 4.52 10.80 2.71
CA SER A 305 3.83 11.36 3.90
C SER A 305 2.86 12.47 3.51
N ARG A 306 3.21 13.28 2.50
CA ARG A 306 2.28 14.25 1.92
C ARG A 306 1.09 13.57 1.25
N ALA A 307 1.32 12.45 0.55
CA ALA A 307 0.27 11.66 -0.08
C ALA A 307 -0.64 10.99 0.96
N ALA A 308 -0.10 10.48 2.05
CA ALA A 308 -0.86 9.94 3.17
C ALA A 308 -1.79 10.99 3.80
N LYS A 309 -1.27 12.20 4.05
CA LYS A 309 -2.07 13.33 4.50
C LYS A 309 -3.14 13.73 3.47
N MET A 310 -2.81 13.73 2.18
CA MET A 310 -3.76 14.03 1.11
C MET A 310 -4.89 12.99 1.09
N ALA A 311 -4.59 11.69 1.13
CA ALA A 311 -5.58 10.61 1.19
C ALA A 311 -6.55 10.80 2.36
N SER A 312 -6.02 11.12 3.55
CA SER A 312 -6.87 11.43 4.71
C SER A 312 -7.76 12.66 4.48
N SER A 313 -7.23 13.71 3.84
CA SER A 313 -8.01 14.93 3.52
C SER A 313 -9.13 14.67 2.50
N LYS A 314 -9.04 13.60 1.71
CA LYS A 314 -10.09 13.14 0.80
C LYS A 314 -11.11 12.22 1.49
N GLY A 315 -10.99 12.01 2.79
CA GLY A 315 -11.92 11.24 3.61
C GLY A 315 -11.60 9.75 3.70
N ILE A 316 -10.42 9.31 3.29
CA ILE A 316 -9.94 7.93 3.47
C ILE A 316 -9.45 7.75 4.90
N LEU A 317 -9.88 6.69 5.57
CA LEU A 317 -9.30 6.22 6.83
C LEU A 317 -8.07 5.36 6.50
N LEU A 318 -6.88 5.93 6.68
CA LEU A 318 -5.63 5.26 6.35
C LEU A 318 -4.96 4.67 7.59
N PHE A 319 -4.74 3.36 7.56
CA PHE A 319 -3.90 2.63 8.51
C PHE A 319 -2.53 2.36 7.88
N SER A 320 -1.47 2.78 8.54
CA SER A 320 -0.08 2.57 8.11
C SER A 320 0.72 1.84 9.18
N SER A 321 1.56 0.89 8.75
CA SER A 321 2.50 0.22 9.66
C SER A 321 3.56 1.20 10.17
N ALA A 322 3.94 1.06 11.45
CA ALA A 322 4.97 1.92 12.06
C ALA A 322 6.38 1.65 11.53
N GLY A 323 6.61 0.46 10.94
CA GLY A 323 7.93 -0.04 10.56
C GLY A 323 8.51 -1.05 11.56
N ASN A 324 9.54 -1.77 11.12
CA ASN A 324 10.15 -2.88 11.88
C ASN A 324 11.60 -2.58 12.32
N GLU A 325 11.93 -1.30 12.46
CA GLU A 325 13.28 -0.79 12.69
C GLU A 325 13.64 -0.62 14.18
N GLY A 326 12.73 -0.96 15.09
CA GLY A 326 12.90 -0.73 16.54
C GLY A 326 14.14 -1.37 17.18
N GLY A 327 14.68 -2.45 16.58
CA GLY A 327 15.93 -3.10 16.98
C GLY A 327 17.14 -2.70 16.13
N GLY A 328 16.96 -1.91 15.09
CA GLY A 328 17.99 -1.48 14.15
C GLY A 328 18.58 -0.09 14.47
N SER A 329 19.53 0.36 13.64
CA SER A 329 20.16 1.67 13.75
C SER A 329 19.21 2.84 13.50
N TRP A 330 18.19 2.64 12.65
CA TRP A 330 17.16 3.64 12.42
C TRP A 330 16.27 3.83 13.65
N GLY A 331 15.75 2.78 14.24
CA GLY A 331 14.98 2.75 15.48
C GLY A 331 13.62 3.45 15.44
N LYS A 332 13.40 4.36 14.51
CA LYS A 332 12.23 5.22 14.40
C LYS A 332 11.17 4.63 13.44
N ILE A 333 9.98 5.24 13.49
CA ILE A 333 8.94 4.98 12.48
C ILE A 333 9.48 5.26 11.07
N THR A 334 8.90 4.60 10.07
CA THR A 334 9.25 4.79 8.65
C THR A 334 8.22 5.70 7.97
N PHE A 335 8.54 6.26 6.80
CA PHE A 335 7.57 6.99 6.00
C PHE A 335 6.61 6.02 5.29
N PRO A 336 5.27 6.26 5.28
CA PRO A 336 4.56 7.49 5.65
C PRO A 336 3.99 7.49 7.09
N ALA A 337 4.45 6.63 7.99
CA ALA A 337 3.91 6.52 9.34
C ALA A 337 4.00 7.82 10.18
N ASP A 338 4.85 8.77 9.76
CA ASP A 338 4.98 10.10 10.34
C ASP A 338 3.88 11.09 9.91
N ALA A 339 3.05 10.73 8.93
CA ALA A 339 2.01 11.63 8.41
C ALA A 339 0.96 11.95 9.49
N PRO A 340 0.45 13.20 9.52
CA PRO A 340 -0.68 13.57 10.36
C PRO A 340 -1.99 13.02 9.79
N ASP A 341 -3.00 12.94 10.65
CA ASP A 341 -4.38 12.57 10.26
C ASP A 341 -4.53 11.14 9.69
N ILE A 342 -3.55 10.26 9.95
CA ILE A 342 -3.60 8.82 9.67
C ILE A 342 -3.42 8.02 10.95
N LEU A 343 -3.79 6.74 10.95
CA LEU A 343 -3.56 5.86 12.10
C LEU A 343 -2.32 4.99 11.88
N THR A 344 -1.24 5.30 12.57
CA THR A 344 0.00 4.52 12.55
C THR A 344 -0.05 3.43 13.61
N VAL A 345 0.20 2.18 13.20
CA VAL A 345 0.04 0.98 14.04
C VAL A 345 1.39 0.34 14.36
N GLY A 346 1.74 0.31 15.64
CA GLY A 346 2.88 -0.41 16.17
C GLY A 346 2.53 -1.86 16.53
N ALA A 347 3.55 -2.67 16.79
CA ALA A 347 3.43 -4.08 17.11
C ALA A 347 3.69 -4.40 18.57
N ILE A 348 2.85 -5.27 19.14
CA ILE A 348 3.04 -5.85 20.48
C ILE A 348 3.02 -7.38 20.43
N THR A 349 3.49 -7.99 21.53
CA THR A 349 3.41 -9.41 21.80
C THR A 349 2.06 -9.79 22.41
N ASP A 350 1.79 -11.10 22.54
CA ASP A 350 0.67 -11.69 23.30
C ASP A 350 0.62 -11.23 24.78
N ARG A 351 1.79 -10.89 25.35
CA ARG A 351 1.93 -10.34 26.70
C ARG A 351 1.73 -8.84 26.78
N LYS A 352 1.24 -8.21 25.70
CA LYS A 352 0.97 -6.76 25.59
C LYS A 352 2.20 -5.87 25.81
N LYS A 353 3.39 -6.38 25.48
CA LYS A 353 4.65 -5.63 25.49
C LYS A 353 5.02 -5.24 24.07
N LYS A 354 5.67 -4.09 23.89
CA LYS A 354 6.22 -3.69 22.58
C LYS A 354 7.07 -4.81 21.99
N SER A 355 6.83 -5.16 20.75
CA SER A 355 7.69 -6.07 19.99
C SER A 355 9.07 -5.44 19.76
N ASN A 356 10.15 -6.20 19.90
CA ASN A 356 11.50 -5.63 19.80
C ASN A 356 11.76 -4.93 18.46
N PHE A 357 11.18 -5.43 17.38
CA PHE A 357 11.32 -4.86 16.05
C PHE A 357 10.42 -3.64 15.82
N SER A 358 9.33 -3.47 16.59
CA SER A 358 8.40 -2.37 16.36
C SER A 358 9.09 -1.02 16.47
N SER A 359 9.06 -0.26 15.38
CA SER A 359 9.56 1.11 15.31
C SER A 359 8.88 2.02 16.32
N VAL A 360 9.61 3.04 16.81
CA VAL A 360 9.13 3.98 17.84
C VAL A 360 9.10 5.41 17.31
N GLY A 361 8.22 6.23 17.88
CA GLY A 361 8.19 7.70 17.70
C GLY A 361 9.07 8.43 18.72
N PHE A 362 8.95 9.71 18.93
CA PHE A 362 8.05 10.69 18.32
C PHE A 362 8.49 11.05 16.88
N THR A 363 7.59 11.74 16.13
CA THR A 363 7.97 12.44 14.92
C THR A 363 8.96 13.57 15.21
N ALA A 364 9.59 14.14 14.17
CA ALA A 364 10.53 15.26 14.32
C ALA A 364 9.85 16.54 14.89
N ASP A 365 8.55 16.68 14.64
CA ASP A 365 7.70 17.74 15.18
C ASP A 365 6.95 17.34 16.47
N TYR A 366 7.44 16.30 17.16
CA TYR A 366 6.98 15.82 18.48
C TYR A 366 5.54 15.29 18.55
N ARG A 367 4.92 14.89 17.45
CA ARG A 367 3.64 14.17 17.49
C ARG A 367 3.85 12.74 18.01
N VAL A 368 2.86 12.24 18.76
CA VAL A 368 2.85 10.85 19.23
C VAL A 368 2.68 9.92 18.04
N LYS A 369 3.64 9.02 17.85
CA LYS A 369 3.62 7.89 16.91
C LYS A 369 4.39 6.72 17.53
N PRO A 370 4.02 5.44 17.27
CA PRO A 370 2.79 5.08 16.60
C PRO A 370 1.57 5.66 17.31
N ASP A 371 0.42 5.75 16.63
CA ASP A 371 -0.81 6.19 17.32
C ASP A 371 -1.29 5.11 18.29
N VAL A 372 -1.35 3.88 17.86
CA VAL A 372 -1.85 2.74 18.65
C VAL A 372 -1.07 1.48 18.31
N VAL A 373 -1.34 0.41 19.05
CA VAL A 373 -0.68 -0.88 18.84
C VAL A 373 -1.67 -2.04 18.79
N ALA A 374 -1.30 -3.08 18.02
CA ALA A 374 -2.01 -4.35 17.98
C ALA A 374 -1.02 -5.53 18.00
N LEU A 375 -1.52 -6.77 18.09
CA LEU A 375 -0.66 -7.95 18.01
C LEU A 375 0.13 -7.93 16.71
N GLY A 376 1.47 -8.01 16.80
CA GLY A 376 2.37 -8.05 15.65
C GLY A 376 3.47 -9.12 15.80
N THR A 377 3.55 -9.78 16.96
CA THR A 377 4.46 -10.92 17.17
C THR A 377 3.64 -12.21 17.23
N GLY A 378 3.98 -13.17 16.37
CA GLY A 378 3.28 -14.46 16.30
C GLY A 378 1.85 -14.33 15.76
N CYS A 379 1.62 -13.41 14.82
CA CYS A 379 0.32 -13.27 14.16
C CYS A 379 0.02 -14.49 13.29
N CYS A 380 -1.18 -15.02 13.42
CA CYS A 380 -1.72 -16.02 12.51
C CYS A 380 -1.97 -15.38 11.14
N VAL A 381 -1.44 -15.98 10.09
CA VAL A 381 -1.60 -15.56 8.68
C VAL A 381 -1.79 -16.78 7.78
N ILE A 382 -2.29 -16.58 6.57
CA ILE A 382 -2.35 -17.59 5.51
C ILE A 382 -1.17 -17.38 4.56
N ASP A 383 -0.37 -18.42 4.31
CA ASP A 383 0.70 -18.41 3.34
C ASP A 383 0.18 -18.61 1.90
N PRO A 384 1.02 -18.40 0.84
CA PRO A 384 0.56 -18.54 -0.55
C PRO A 384 0.21 -19.99 -0.96
N THR A 385 0.40 -20.97 -0.08
CA THR A 385 -0.06 -22.35 -0.24
C THR A 385 -1.36 -22.65 0.53
N GLY A 386 -1.99 -21.63 1.13
CA GLY A 386 -3.25 -21.73 1.85
C GLY A 386 -3.12 -22.23 3.29
N ASN A 387 -1.92 -22.42 3.83
CA ASN A 387 -1.71 -22.98 5.16
C ASN A 387 -1.53 -21.90 6.22
N ILE A 388 -1.86 -22.26 7.46
CA ILE A 388 -1.62 -21.41 8.63
C ILE A 388 -0.10 -21.25 8.85
N ARG A 389 0.32 -20.01 9.06
CA ARG A 389 1.67 -19.64 9.50
C ARG A 389 1.60 -18.61 10.60
N TYR A 390 2.71 -18.46 11.33
CA TYR A 390 2.90 -17.39 12.31
C TYR A 390 3.98 -16.45 11.82
N ALA A 391 3.66 -15.17 11.76
CA ALA A 391 4.52 -14.13 11.24
C ALA A 391 4.71 -12.98 12.24
N ASN A 392 5.81 -12.24 12.10
CA ASN A 392 6.13 -11.08 12.92
C ASN A 392 6.22 -9.84 12.04
N GLY A 393 5.65 -8.72 12.48
CA GLY A 393 5.72 -7.45 11.78
C GLY A 393 4.61 -6.49 12.20
N THR A 394 4.92 -5.20 12.15
CA THR A 394 3.89 -4.15 12.18
C THR A 394 2.95 -4.26 10.98
N SER A 395 3.43 -4.91 9.92
CA SER A 395 2.67 -5.28 8.72
C SER A 395 1.45 -6.17 9.01
N PHE A 396 1.44 -6.91 10.12
CA PHE A 396 0.30 -7.75 10.51
C PHE A 396 -0.55 -7.09 11.60
N ALA A 397 0.04 -6.31 12.49
CA ALA A 397 -0.68 -5.50 13.46
C ALA A 397 -1.62 -4.50 12.77
N THR A 398 -1.16 -3.91 11.68
CA THR A 398 -1.90 -2.90 10.89
C THR A 398 -3.21 -3.44 10.31
N PRO A 399 -3.25 -4.53 9.53
CA PRO A 399 -4.49 -5.07 8.98
C PRO A 399 -5.43 -5.60 10.06
N ILE A 400 -4.91 -6.20 11.15
CA ILE A 400 -5.75 -6.64 12.27
C ILE A 400 -6.56 -5.47 12.83
N LEU A 401 -5.92 -4.31 13.06
CA LEU A 401 -6.61 -3.14 13.56
C LEU A 401 -7.44 -2.44 12.48
N ALA A 402 -6.95 -2.38 11.24
CA ALA A 402 -7.66 -1.76 10.13
C ALA A 402 -9.03 -2.39 9.91
N GLY A 403 -9.14 -3.73 9.91
CA GLY A 403 -10.43 -4.41 9.78
C GLY A 403 -11.38 -4.12 10.93
N LEU A 404 -10.89 -4.00 12.16
CA LEU A 404 -11.75 -3.58 13.28
C LEU A 404 -12.14 -2.10 13.20
N GLY A 405 -11.27 -1.25 12.63
CA GLY A 405 -11.62 0.13 12.27
C GLY A 405 -12.71 0.21 11.22
N VAL A 406 -12.66 -0.69 10.21
CA VAL A 406 -13.74 -0.86 9.21
C VAL A 406 -15.06 -1.22 9.89
N CYS A 407 -15.05 -2.20 10.82
CA CYS A 407 -16.23 -2.62 11.56
C CYS A 407 -16.79 -1.50 12.45
N LEU A 408 -15.90 -0.72 13.10
CA LEU A 408 -16.29 0.42 13.91
C LEU A 408 -16.94 1.52 13.05
N TRP A 409 -16.37 1.80 11.89
CA TRP A 409 -16.95 2.79 10.97
C TRP A 409 -18.27 2.32 10.36
N GLN A 410 -18.40 1.02 10.07
CA GLN A 410 -19.70 0.41 9.71
C GLN A 410 -20.78 0.67 10.79
N ALA A 411 -20.41 0.64 12.07
CA ALA A 411 -21.33 0.93 13.17
C ALA A 411 -21.71 2.41 13.28
N PHE A 412 -20.86 3.31 12.80
CA PHE A 412 -21.04 4.76 12.88
C PHE A 412 -20.87 5.44 11.51
N PRO A 413 -21.77 5.19 10.55
CA PRO A 413 -21.59 5.64 9.16
C PRO A 413 -21.65 7.17 8.97
N SER A 414 -22.11 7.92 9.97
CA SER A 414 -22.13 9.39 9.97
C SER A 414 -20.85 10.05 10.47
N LEU A 415 -19.93 9.27 11.06
CA LEU A 415 -18.65 9.79 11.52
C LEU A 415 -17.68 9.97 10.34
N THR A 416 -16.74 10.89 10.50
CA THR A 416 -15.66 11.08 9.56
C THR A 416 -14.51 10.10 9.82
N ASN A 417 -13.58 9.97 8.88
CA ASN A 417 -12.34 9.21 9.08
C ASN A 417 -11.57 9.69 10.33
N LYS A 418 -11.52 11.01 10.57
CA LYS A 418 -10.85 11.60 11.74
C LYS A 418 -11.54 11.29 13.06
N ASP A 419 -12.87 11.20 13.06
CA ASP A 419 -13.62 10.78 14.24
C ASP A 419 -13.32 9.34 14.61
N ILE A 420 -13.19 8.44 13.62
CA ILE A 420 -12.82 7.04 13.86
C ILE A 420 -11.38 6.94 14.40
N ILE A 421 -10.43 7.71 13.85
CA ILE A 421 -9.08 7.80 14.41
C ILE A 421 -9.12 8.23 15.88
N SER A 422 -9.86 9.30 16.17
CA SER A 422 -10.02 9.83 17.53
C SER A 422 -10.65 8.83 18.49
N LEU A 423 -11.64 8.04 18.04
CA LEU A 423 -12.23 6.98 18.85
C LEU A 423 -11.21 5.89 19.16
N LEU A 424 -10.45 5.40 18.16
CA LEU A 424 -9.43 4.37 18.37
C LEU A 424 -8.32 4.83 19.34
N GLN A 425 -7.90 6.09 19.25
CA GLN A 425 -6.94 6.69 20.19
C GLN A 425 -7.54 6.83 21.60
N ARG A 426 -8.76 7.39 21.70
CA ARG A 426 -9.43 7.67 22.97
C ARG A 426 -9.69 6.42 23.80
N PHE A 427 -10.03 5.31 23.15
CA PHE A 427 -10.25 4.03 23.81
C PHE A 427 -9.01 3.13 23.83
N GLY A 428 -7.84 3.71 23.55
CA GLY A 428 -6.54 3.09 23.76
C GLY A 428 -6.18 2.95 25.24
N SER A 429 -5.52 1.87 25.58
CA SER A 429 -5.17 1.53 26.99
C SER A 429 -4.23 2.53 27.67
N LYS A 430 -3.65 3.47 26.92
CA LYS A 430 -2.73 4.52 27.40
C LYS A 430 -3.15 5.94 27.03
N PHE A 431 -4.43 6.15 26.76
CA PHE A 431 -4.93 7.44 26.29
C PHE A 431 -4.48 8.63 27.14
N GLU A 432 -4.52 8.50 28.47
CA GLU A 432 -4.15 9.57 29.41
C GLU A 432 -2.63 9.88 29.43
N GLN A 433 -1.80 8.90 29.05
CA GLN A 433 -0.35 9.03 29.07
C GLN A 433 0.28 8.29 27.88
N PRO A 434 0.09 8.79 26.65
CA PRO A 434 0.68 8.20 25.47
C PRO A 434 2.19 8.33 25.46
N ASP A 435 2.88 7.37 24.83
CA ASP A 435 4.34 7.40 24.71
C ASP A 435 4.81 7.03 23.29
N ALA A 436 6.12 7.10 23.09
CA ALA A 436 6.75 6.82 21.80
C ALA A 436 6.77 5.33 21.41
N GLU A 437 6.48 4.42 22.32
CA GLU A 437 6.57 2.96 22.09
C GLU A 437 5.21 2.35 21.75
N LEU A 438 4.18 2.76 22.46
CA LEU A 438 2.84 2.19 22.40
C LEU A 438 1.79 3.21 21.93
N GLY A 439 2.16 4.48 21.74
CA GLY A 439 1.22 5.54 21.44
C GLY A 439 0.14 5.63 22.50
N TYR A 440 -1.13 5.72 22.08
CA TYR A 440 -2.30 5.67 22.94
C TYR A 440 -2.62 4.25 23.45
N GLY A 441 -1.80 3.25 23.11
CA GLY A 441 -1.89 1.88 23.59
C GLY A 441 -2.78 1.00 22.73
N ILE A 442 -3.37 -0.03 23.35
CA ILE A 442 -4.20 -1.05 22.71
C ILE A 442 -5.65 -0.55 22.65
N PRO A 443 -6.25 -0.33 21.47
CA PRO A 443 -7.64 0.09 21.35
C PRO A 443 -8.62 -1.00 21.82
N ASP A 444 -9.63 -0.61 22.57
CA ASP A 444 -10.80 -1.43 22.89
C ASP A 444 -11.95 -1.03 21.94
N VAL A 445 -12.05 -1.70 20.79
CA VAL A 445 -13.02 -1.34 19.74
C VAL A 445 -14.47 -1.53 20.18
N TYR A 446 -14.73 -2.44 21.14
CA TYR A 446 -16.07 -2.64 21.65
C TYR A 446 -16.50 -1.56 22.66
N LYS A 447 -15.57 -1.02 23.46
CA LYS A 447 -15.85 0.15 24.29
C LYS A 447 -16.03 1.40 23.40
N ALA A 448 -15.27 1.52 22.32
CA ALA A 448 -15.43 2.61 21.36
C ALA A 448 -16.81 2.56 20.66
N TYR A 449 -17.37 1.37 20.48
CA TYR A 449 -18.72 1.17 19.94
C TYR A 449 -19.82 1.49 20.95
N LYS A 450 -19.64 1.25 22.27
CA LYS A 450 -20.64 1.48 23.35
C LYS A 450 -20.69 2.94 23.78
#